data_339331c1077a53abc9d8a7f59c1930b2
#
_entry.id   339331c1077a53abc9d8a7f59c1930b2
#
_cell.length_a   1.000
_cell.length_b   1.000
_cell.length_c   1.000
_cell.angle_alpha   90.00
_cell.angle_beta   90.00
_cell.angle_gamma   90.00
#
_symmetry.space_group_name_H-M   'P 1'
#
loop_
_entity.id
_entity.type
_entity.pdbx_description
1 polymer ?
#
loop_
_entity_poly.entity_id
_entity_poly.type
_entity_poly.pdbx_seq_one_letter_code
_entity_poly.pdbx_strand_id
1 'polypeptide(L)'
;MKFCPMCGMSQFKSGLSSCEFCDYEEKPIEKLSKQEIYDLMAPYEYEWVEGGARILGVKNNRDLALRGSVAIPHFVTEIAEDALSHCKFLARIELPKNLRSIGDRAFAHCRDLFDVFIPESVSHIGKGAFADCYDLGVICAAAPSQPDGWDSEWLLDCSARVEWSSIDE
;
A
#
# COMPACT_ATOMS: atom_id res chain seq x y z
N MET A 1 7.07 8.47 -7.06
CA MET A 1 6.21 9.68 -6.95
C MET A 1 5.19 9.40 -5.85
N LYS A 2 5.11 10.22 -4.82
CA LYS A 2 4.13 10.04 -3.73
C LYS A 2 2.90 10.88 -4.02
N PHE A 3 1.71 10.35 -3.69
CA PHE A 3 0.46 11.11 -3.75
C PHE A 3 0.13 11.68 -2.38
N CYS A 4 -0.41 12.89 -2.35
CA CYS A 4 -0.89 13.47 -1.12
C CYS A 4 -2.16 12.74 -0.63
N PRO A 5 -2.19 12.22 0.61
CA PRO A 5 -3.35 11.50 1.12
C PRO A 5 -4.60 12.38 1.26
N MET A 6 -4.42 13.70 1.31
CA MET A 6 -5.54 14.64 1.47
C MET A 6 -6.13 15.12 0.14
N CYS A 7 -5.30 15.42 -0.87
CA CYS A 7 -5.77 15.97 -2.13
C CYS A 7 -5.55 15.08 -3.36
N GLY A 8 -4.87 13.94 -3.22
CA GLY A 8 -4.61 12.99 -4.30
C GLY A 8 -3.63 13.48 -5.37
N MET A 9 -2.99 14.62 -5.20
CA MET A 9 -2.06 15.19 -6.19
C MET A 9 -0.68 14.52 -6.16
N SER A 10 -0.13 14.21 -7.32
CA SER A 10 1.04 13.37 -7.54
C SER A 10 2.40 14.09 -7.43
N GLN A 11 2.59 14.98 -6.46
CA GLN A 11 3.81 15.78 -6.39
C GLN A 11 4.59 15.71 -5.08
N PHE A 12 4.66 14.55 -4.45
CA PHE A 12 5.70 14.35 -3.45
C PHE A 12 7.03 14.03 -4.16
N LYS A 13 7.99 14.96 -4.14
CA LYS A 13 9.39 14.61 -4.40
C LYS A 13 9.82 13.64 -3.31
N SER A 14 10.51 12.57 -3.69
CA SER A 14 11.07 11.60 -2.73
C SER A 14 11.86 12.35 -1.65
N GLY A 15 11.39 12.27 -0.40
CA GLY A 15 12.04 12.91 0.77
C GLY A 15 11.28 14.06 1.43
N LEU A 16 10.18 14.57 0.84
CA LEU A 16 9.35 15.59 1.49
C LEU A 16 8.21 14.92 2.28
N SER A 17 8.00 15.41 3.51
CA SER A 17 6.89 15.02 4.40
C SER A 17 5.66 15.93 4.23
N SER A 18 5.68 16.87 3.28
CA SER A 18 4.63 17.87 3.07
C SER A 18 4.16 17.93 1.62
N CYS A 19 2.91 18.31 1.40
CA CYS A 19 2.32 18.53 0.09
C CYS A 19 2.33 20.02 -0.25
N GLU A 20 2.95 20.39 -1.36
CA GLU A 20 3.04 21.79 -1.82
C GLU A 20 1.68 22.38 -2.26
N PHE A 21 0.65 21.54 -2.46
CA PHE A 21 -0.65 21.98 -2.97
C PHE A 21 -1.72 22.22 -1.90
N CYS A 22 -1.62 21.57 -0.75
CA CYS A 22 -2.63 21.66 0.30
C CYS A 22 -2.04 21.80 1.72
N ASP A 23 -0.77 22.18 1.81
CA ASP A 23 0.00 22.35 3.06
C ASP A 23 -0.06 21.12 4.00
N TYR A 24 -0.33 19.93 3.43
CA TYR A 24 -0.34 18.69 4.20
C TYR A 24 1.09 18.31 4.61
N GLU A 25 1.29 18.18 5.91
CA GLU A 25 2.50 17.61 6.52
C GLU A 25 2.18 16.21 7.05
N GLU A 26 3.04 15.21 6.72
CA GLU A 26 2.96 13.88 7.29
C GLU A 26 3.40 13.94 8.76
N LYS A 27 2.43 14.05 9.65
CA LYS A 27 2.67 14.13 11.10
C LYS A 27 2.91 12.73 11.66
N PRO A 28 3.87 12.56 12.60
CA PRO A 28 3.98 11.32 13.38
C PRO A 28 2.65 11.01 14.09
N ILE A 29 2.34 9.71 14.25
CA ILE A 29 1.05 9.27 14.81
C ILE A 29 0.76 9.88 16.19
N GLU A 30 1.82 10.09 17.00
CA GLU A 30 1.71 10.68 18.34
C GLU A 30 1.25 12.15 18.31
N LYS A 31 1.38 12.81 17.15
CA LYS A 31 0.95 14.20 16.94
C LYS A 31 -0.39 14.31 16.21
N LEU A 32 -0.95 13.18 15.76
CA LEU A 32 -2.28 13.17 15.15
C LEU A 32 -3.36 13.24 16.21
N SER A 33 -4.36 14.10 16.00
CA SER A 33 -5.58 14.09 16.78
C SER A 33 -6.41 12.83 16.49
N LYS A 34 -7.30 12.47 17.41
CA LYS A 34 -8.24 11.35 17.19
C LYS A 34 -9.09 11.55 15.91
N GLN A 35 -9.44 12.78 15.58
CA GLN A 35 -10.23 13.08 14.39
C GLN A 35 -9.40 12.87 13.11
N GLU A 36 -8.14 13.33 13.08
CA GLU A 36 -7.25 13.11 11.93
C GLU A 36 -7.03 11.62 11.67
N ILE A 37 -6.81 10.82 12.72
CA ILE A 37 -6.70 9.36 12.59
C ILE A 37 -8.00 8.76 12.05
N TYR A 38 -9.15 9.18 12.59
CA TYR A 38 -10.45 8.70 12.13
C TYR A 38 -10.67 9.00 10.64
N ASP A 39 -10.34 10.22 10.20
CA ASP A 39 -10.52 10.64 8.81
C ASP A 39 -9.58 9.87 7.85
N LEU A 40 -8.32 9.63 8.25
CA LEU A 40 -7.35 8.84 7.49
C LEU A 40 -7.77 7.36 7.37
N MET A 41 -8.36 6.81 8.42
CA MET A 41 -8.78 5.40 8.48
C MET A 41 -10.25 5.20 8.09
N ALA A 42 -10.97 6.27 7.77
CA ALA A 42 -12.41 6.18 7.45
C ALA A 42 -12.77 5.15 6.38
N PRO A 43 -11.97 4.96 5.29
CA PRO A 43 -12.27 3.95 4.27
C PRO A 43 -12.05 2.50 4.73
N TYR A 44 -11.30 2.28 5.82
CA TYR A 44 -10.81 0.97 6.22
C TYR A 44 -11.55 0.41 7.43
N GLU A 45 -11.67 -0.91 7.47
CA GLU A 45 -11.83 -1.69 8.69
C GLU A 45 -10.43 -1.98 9.22
N TYR A 46 -10.16 -1.70 10.48
CA TYR A 46 -8.82 -1.80 11.04
C TYR A 46 -8.83 -2.14 12.53
N GLU A 47 -7.70 -2.64 13.00
CA GLU A 47 -7.39 -2.83 14.42
C GLU A 47 -6.02 -2.23 14.75
N TRP A 48 -5.82 -1.89 16.02
CA TRP A 48 -4.52 -1.47 16.51
C TRP A 48 -3.68 -2.69 16.87
N VAL A 49 -2.44 -2.71 16.38
CA VAL A 49 -1.44 -3.75 16.66
C VAL A 49 -0.19 -3.12 17.22
N GLU A 50 0.76 -3.94 17.69
CA GLU A 50 2.03 -3.43 18.17
C GLU A 50 2.79 -2.68 17.07
N GLY A 51 3.05 -1.41 17.32
CA GLY A 51 3.79 -0.52 16.41
C GLY A 51 2.96 0.18 15.35
N GLY A 52 1.62 0.00 15.31
CA GLY A 52 0.79 0.70 14.33
C GLY A 52 -0.63 0.16 14.19
N ALA A 53 -1.14 0.16 12.96
CA ALA A 53 -2.47 -0.37 12.64
C ALA A 53 -2.38 -1.49 11.61
N ARG A 54 -3.31 -2.44 11.70
CA ARG A 54 -3.56 -3.47 10.69
C ARG A 54 -4.87 -3.15 9.96
N ILE A 55 -4.83 -3.11 8.63
CA ILE A 55 -6.04 -3.02 7.81
C ILE A 55 -6.63 -4.42 7.68
N LEU A 56 -7.90 -4.56 8.05
CA LEU A 56 -8.67 -5.81 7.96
C LEU A 56 -9.52 -5.87 6.67
N GLY A 57 -9.88 -4.71 6.13
CA GLY A 57 -10.70 -4.61 4.95
C GLY A 57 -11.04 -3.17 4.57
N VAL A 58 -11.85 -3.02 3.54
CA VAL A 58 -12.44 -1.76 3.11
C VAL A 58 -13.93 -1.75 3.35
N LYS A 59 -14.42 -0.68 3.98
CA LYS A 59 -15.86 -0.53 4.29
C LYS A 59 -16.72 -0.42 3.03
N ASN A 60 -16.16 0.18 1.98
CA ASN A 60 -16.88 0.37 0.72
C ASN A 60 -15.89 0.45 -0.44
N ASN A 61 -15.86 -0.58 -1.30
CA ASN A 61 -14.98 -0.61 -2.46
C ASN A 61 -15.18 0.55 -3.44
N ARG A 62 -16.38 1.18 -3.45
CA ARG A 62 -16.65 2.34 -4.30
C ARG A 62 -15.91 3.59 -3.86
N ASP A 63 -15.68 3.76 -2.57
CA ASP A 63 -14.99 4.96 -2.04
C ASP A 63 -13.50 4.94 -2.38
N LEU A 64 -12.89 3.74 -2.40
CA LEU A 64 -11.52 3.56 -2.92
C LEU A 64 -11.46 3.70 -4.43
N ALA A 65 -12.48 3.21 -5.14
CA ALA A 65 -12.59 3.27 -6.59
C ALA A 65 -12.63 4.69 -7.17
N LEU A 66 -13.31 5.60 -6.48
CA LEU A 66 -13.47 6.98 -6.95
C LEU A 66 -12.17 7.81 -6.94
N ARG A 67 -11.11 7.29 -6.28
CA ARG A 67 -9.82 7.99 -6.17
C ARG A 67 -8.77 7.56 -7.19
N GLY A 68 -8.97 6.43 -7.88
CA GLY A 68 -8.00 5.88 -8.85
C GLY A 68 -6.64 5.54 -8.24
N SER A 69 -6.22 6.31 -7.26
CA SER A 69 -4.97 6.18 -6.51
C SER A 69 -5.24 6.32 -5.02
N VAL A 70 -4.69 5.40 -4.22
CA VAL A 70 -4.88 5.34 -2.77
C VAL A 70 -3.53 5.31 -2.07
N ALA A 71 -3.34 6.18 -1.08
CA ALA A 71 -2.21 6.13 -0.16
C ALA A 71 -2.67 5.50 1.16
N ILE A 72 -1.99 4.44 1.57
CA ILE A 72 -2.19 3.82 2.88
C ILE A 72 -1.54 4.72 3.95
N PRO A 73 -2.25 5.03 5.06
CA PRO A 73 -1.71 5.87 6.11
C PRO A 73 -0.37 5.38 6.65
N HIS A 74 0.55 6.30 6.92
CA HIS A 74 1.94 6.00 7.28
C HIS A 74 2.12 5.17 8.55
N PHE A 75 1.13 5.15 9.45
CA PHE A 75 1.14 4.37 10.69
C PHE A 75 0.56 2.95 10.52
N VAL A 76 0.15 2.56 9.32
CA VAL A 76 -0.25 1.20 9.01
C VAL A 76 1.01 0.35 8.84
N THR A 77 1.08 -0.74 9.59
CA THR A 77 2.22 -1.68 9.57
C THR A 77 1.86 -3.04 8.98
N GLU A 78 0.57 -3.35 8.88
CA GLU A 78 0.11 -4.64 8.38
C GLU A 78 -1.15 -4.49 7.52
N ILE A 79 -1.24 -5.29 6.47
CA ILE A 79 -2.45 -5.49 5.66
C ILE A 79 -2.84 -6.95 5.80
N ALA A 80 -4.04 -7.22 6.29
CA ALA A 80 -4.51 -8.57 6.57
C ALA A 80 -4.83 -9.37 5.28
N GLU A 81 -5.09 -10.66 5.46
CA GLU A 81 -5.61 -11.54 4.41
C GLU A 81 -6.87 -10.94 3.78
N ASP A 82 -6.97 -10.98 2.44
CA ASP A 82 -8.08 -10.48 1.63
C ASP A 82 -8.45 -8.99 1.82
N ALA A 83 -7.70 -8.22 2.61
CA ALA A 83 -8.11 -6.88 3.09
C ALA A 83 -8.47 -5.88 1.99
N LEU A 84 -7.78 -5.89 0.87
CA LEU A 84 -8.02 -5.02 -0.29
C LEU A 84 -8.36 -5.84 -1.55
N SER A 85 -8.76 -7.12 -1.37
CA SER A 85 -9.14 -7.97 -2.48
C SER A 85 -10.35 -7.40 -3.23
N HIS A 86 -10.45 -7.68 -4.54
CA HIS A 86 -11.54 -7.23 -5.39
C HIS A 86 -11.73 -5.69 -5.49
N CYS A 87 -10.75 -4.89 -5.13
CA CYS A 87 -10.76 -3.44 -5.36
C CYS A 87 -10.51 -3.15 -6.85
N LYS A 88 -11.50 -3.46 -7.69
CA LYS A 88 -11.39 -3.50 -9.16
C LYS A 88 -10.96 -2.18 -9.80
N PHE A 89 -11.27 -1.06 -9.18
CA PHE A 89 -10.98 0.28 -9.72
C PHE A 89 -9.76 0.93 -9.07
N LEU A 90 -9.06 0.18 -8.23
CA LEU A 90 -7.80 0.63 -7.62
C LEU A 90 -6.71 0.58 -8.69
N ALA A 91 -6.40 1.73 -9.28
CA ALA A 91 -5.39 1.82 -10.33
C ALA A 91 -3.97 1.90 -9.76
N ARG A 92 -3.82 2.54 -8.61
CA ARG A 92 -2.51 2.75 -7.97
C ARG A 92 -2.62 2.72 -6.45
N ILE A 93 -1.65 2.11 -5.78
CA ILE A 93 -1.56 2.11 -4.32
C ILE A 93 -0.18 2.56 -3.87
N GLU A 94 -0.15 3.40 -2.84
CA GLU A 94 1.07 3.79 -2.17
C GLU A 94 1.14 3.13 -0.80
N LEU A 95 2.14 2.25 -0.64
CA LEU A 95 2.40 1.53 0.60
C LEU A 95 3.29 2.36 1.52
N PRO A 96 3.01 2.41 2.84
CA PRO A 96 3.81 3.19 3.77
C PRO A 96 5.18 2.55 4.02
N LYS A 97 6.18 3.39 4.28
CA LYS A 97 7.59 2.98 4.47
C LYS A 97 7.84 2.05 5.66
N ASN A 98 6.91 1.97 6.60
CA ASN A 98 6.99 1.10 7.79
C ASN A 98 6.06 -0.11 7.70
N LEU A 99 5.46 -0.37 6.54
CA LEU A 99 4.69 -1.58 6.30
C LEU A 99 5.58 -2.81 6.45
N ARG A 100 5.16 -3.78 7.24
CA ARG A 100 5.93 -5.00 7.56
C ARG A 100 5.36 -6.24 6.91
N SER A 101 4.03 -6.30 6.78
CA SER A 101 3.35 -7.50 6.33
C SER A 101 2.20 -7.20 5.38
N ILE A 102 2.13 -7.99 4.31
CA ILE A 102 1.02 -8.07 3.37
C ILE A 102 0.51 -9.51 3.43
N GLY A 103 -0.75 -9.69 3.83
CA GLY A 103 -1.36 -11.00 4.02
C GLY A 103 -1.68 -11.73 2.71
N ASP A 104 -2.17 -12.96 2.85
CA ASP A 104 -2.60 -13.77 1.72
C ASP A 104 -3.70 -13.05 0.95
N ARG A 105 -3.63 -13.08 -0.38
CA ARG A 105 -4.62 -12.48 -1.29
C ARG A 105 -4.98 -11.01 -0.98
N ALA A 106 -4.14 -10.28 -0.26
CA ALA A 106 -4.44 -8.93 0.22
C ALA A 106 -4.88 -7.96 -0.90
N PHE A 107 -4.35 -8.10 -2.11
CA PHE A 107 -4.69 -7.32 -3.30
C PHE A 107 -5.22 -8.21 -4.45
N ALA A 108 -5.67 -9.43 -4.16
CA ALA A 108 -6.15 -10.33 -5.20
C ALA A 108 -7.32 -9.71 -5.98
N HIS A 109 -7.35 -9.93 -7.30
CA HIS A 109 -8.40 -9.43 -8.21
C HIS A 109 -8.50 -7.89 -8.30
N CYS A 110 -7.45 -7.14 -7.95
CA CYS A 110 -7.34 -5.71 -8.22
C CYS A 110 -6.97 -5.50 -9.69
N ARG A 111 -7.96 -5.57 -10.59
CA ARG A 111 -7.75 -5.69 -12.03
C ARG A 111 -7.14 -4.47 -12.68
N ASP A 112 -7.49 -3.27 -12.22
CA ASP A 112 -7.01 -2.01 -12.76
C ASP A 112 -5.67 -1.56 -12.11
N LEU A 113 -5.17 -2.31 -11.12
CA LEU A 113 -3.90 -2.02 -10.47
C LEU A 113 -2.75 -2.26 -11.45
N PHE A 114 -1.94 -1.23 -11.75
CA PHE A 114 -0.96 -1.36 -12.81
C PHE A 114 0.50 -1.16 -12.36
N ASP A 115 0.76 -0.49 -11.25
CA ASP A 115 2.10 -0.39 -10.63
C ASP A 115 2.03 -0.41 -9.11
N VAL A 116 3.01 -1.04 -8.48
CA VAL A 116 3.16 -1.10 -7.02
C VAL A 116 4.62 -0.90 -6.64
N PHE A 117 4.86 -0.06 -5.64
CA PHE A 117 6.17 0.04 -5.00
C PHE A 117 6.10 -0.64 -3.63
N ILE A 118 6.93 -1.68 -3.43
CA ILE A 118 7.03 -2.42 -2.16
C ILE A 118 8.24 -1.86 -1.39
N PRO A 119 8.03 -1.23 -0.21
CA PRO A 119 9.13 -0.69 0.60
C PRO A 119 10.00 -1.81 1.20
N GLU A 120 11.25 -1.47 1.50
CA GLU A 120 12.24 -2.39 2.09
C GLU A 120 11.81 -2.97 3.44
N SER A 121 10.94 -2.26 4.16
CA SER A 121 10.41 -2.70 5.46
C SER A 121 9.51 -3.94 5.38
N VAL A 122 9.01 -4.30 4.17
CA VAL A 122 8.11 -5.43 3.99
C VAL A 122 8.89 -6.74 4.07
N SER A 123 8.81 -7.38 5.23
CA SER A 123 9.47 -8.65 5.51
C SER A 123 8.61 -9.88 5.20
N HIS A 124 7.30 -9.70 5.04
CA HIS A 124 6.36 -10.78 4.76
C HIS A 124 5.36 -10.42 3.67
N ILE A 125 5.20 -11.30 2.68
CA ILE A 125 4.12 -11.25 1.69
C ILE A 125 3.54 -12.66 1.58
N GLY A 126 2.23 -12.76 1.79
CA GLY A 126 1.50 -14.02 1.77
C GLY A 126 1.20 -14.54 0.36
N LYS A 127 0.70 -15.76 0.32
CA LYS A 127 0.35 -16.46 -0.91
C LYS A 127 -0.70 -15.70 -1.72
N GLY A 128 -0.47 -15.54 -3.03
CA GLY A 128 -1.40 -14.89 -3.94
C GLY A 128 -1.71 -13.44 -3.59
N ALA A 129 -0.82 -12.74 -2.86
CA ALA A 129 -1.06 -11.37 -2.41
C ALA A 129 -1.49 -10.43 -3.55
N PHE A 130 -1.01 -10.66 -4.77
CA PHE A 130 -1.38 -9.94 -6.00
C PHE A 130 -1.97 -10.88 -7.06
N ALA A 131 -2.66 -11.95 -6.65
CA ALA A 131 -3.27 -12.89 -7.59
C ALA A 131 -4.30 -12.19 -8.49
N ASP A 132 -4.34 -12.60 -9.77
CA ASP A 132 -5.32 -12.11 -10.75
C ASP A 132 -5.35 -10.57 -10.94
N CYS A 133 -4.23 -9.89 -10.67
CA CYS A 133 -4.03 -8.47 -11.00
C CYS A 133 -3.59 -8.36 -12.47
N TYR A 134 -4.54 -8.39 -13.41
CA TYR A 134 -4.24 -8.55 -14.85
C TYR A 134 -3.54 -7.37 -15.49
N ASP A 135 -3.79 -6.15 -15.01
CA ASP A 135 -3.17 -4.92 -15.54
C ASP A 135 -1.85 -4.57 -14.82
N LEU A 136 -1.48 -5.35 -13.80
CA LEU A 136 -0.26 -5.11 -13.04
C LEU A 136 0.96 -5.46 -13.89
N GLY A 137 1.60 -4.42 -14.41
CA GLY A 137 2.75 -4.54 -15.31
C GLY A 137 4.08 -4.61 -14.58
N VAL A 138 4.25 -3.79 -13.55
CA VAL A 138 5.52 -3.64 -12.81
C VAL A 138 5.29 -3.57 -11.32
N ILE A 139 6.11 -4.31 -10.59
CA ILE A 139 6.28 -4.18 -9.14
C ILE A 139 7.73 -3.77 -8.87
N CYS A 140 7.92 -2.58 -8.32
CA CYS A 140 9.23 -2.12 -7.89
C CYS A 140 9.44 -2.49 -6.43
N ALA A 141 10.35 -3.41 -6.13
CA ALA A 141 10.69 -3.80 -4.77
C ALA A 141 11.98 -3.10 -4.33
N ALA A 142 11.95 -2.43 -3.16
CA ALA A 142 13.12 -1.79 -2.60
C ALA A 142 14.17 -2.78 -2.06
N ALA A 143 13.82 -4.05 -1.94
CA ALA A 143 14.74 -5.13 -1.60
C ALA A 143 15.61 -5.52 -2.82
N PRO A 144 16.88 -5.96 -2.62
CA PRO A 144 17.76 -6.37 -3.72
C PRO A 144 17.38 -7.72 -4.34
N SER A 145 16.61 -8.53 -3.64
CA SER A 145 16.06 -9.82 -4.08
C SER A 145 14.86 -10.16 -3.23
N GLN A 146 14.14 -11.24 -3.61
CA GLN A 146 13.00 -11.72 -2.82
C GLN A 146 13.44 -12.13 -1.40
N PRO A 147 12.89 -11.51 -0.34
CA PRO A 147 13.13 -11.93 1.03
C PRO A 147 12.56 -13.33 1.33
N ASP A 148 13.18 -14.05 2.26
CA ASP A 148 12.74 -15.41 2.66
C ASP A 148 11.31 -15.45 3.24
N GLY A 149 10.82 -14.34 3.79
CA GLY A 149 9.47 -14.23 4.33
C GLY A 149 8.37 -13.98 3.29
N TRP A 150 8.73 -13.87 2.01
CA TRP A 150 7.74 -13.74 0.95
C TRP A 150 7.38 -15.12 0.41
N ASP A 151 6.09 -15.43 0.36
CA ASP A 151 5.62 -16.70 -0.20
C ASP A 151 6.08 -16.87 -1.66
N SER A 152 6.44 -18.08 -2.07
CA SER A 152 6.89 -18.35 -3.44
C SER A 152 5.81 -18.11 -4.50
N GLU A 153 4.55 -18.15 -4.11
CA GLU A 153 3.38 -17.94 -4.96
C GLU A 153 2.68 -16.60 -4.70
N TRP A 154 3.40 -15.59 -4.19
CA TRP A 154 2.83 -14.28 -3.90
C TRP A 154 2.27 -13.55 -5.14
N LEU A 155 2.74 -13.90 -6.35
CA LEU A 155 2.29 -13.43 -7.66
C LEU A 155 1.47 -14.49 -8.42
N LEU A 156 0.76 -15.37 -7.73
CA LEU A 156 -0.04 -16.42 -8.35
C LEU A 156 -0.95 -15.82 -9.45
N ASP A 157 -0.87 -16.39 -10.67
CA ASP A 157 -1.65 -15.95 -11.84
C ASP A 157 -1.54 -14.44 -12.16
N CYS A 158 -0.41 -13.81 -11.78
CA CYS A 158 -0.07 -12.43 -12.10
C CYS A 158 1.20 -12.39 -12.96
N SER A 159 1.16 -11.67 -14.08
CA SER A 159 2.27 -11.56 -15.03
C SER A 159 3.17 -10.34 -14.79
N ALA A 160 3.06 -9.68 -13.65
CA ALA A 160 3.84 -8.50 -13.32
C ALA A 160 5.35 -8.79 -13.34
N ARG A 161 6.11 -7.88 -13.93
CA ARG A 161 7.56 -7.90 -13.83
C ARG A 161 7.99 -7.31 -12.50
N VAL A 162 8.86 -8.02 -11.77
CA VAL A 162 9.44 -7.51 -10.53
C VAL A 162 10.79 -6.84 -10.84
N GLU A 163 10.90 -5.57 -10.48
CA GLU A 163 12.15 -4.81 -10.52
C GLU A 163 12.69 -4.68 -9.10
N TRP A 164 13.83 -5.33 -8.85
CA TRP A 164 14.53 -5.27 -7.58
C TRP A 164 15.46 -4.06 -7.54
N SER A 165 15.63 -3.46 -6.36
CA SER A 165 16.61 -2.37 -6.24
C SER A 165 18.01 -2.92 -6.49
N SER A 166 18.70 -2.38 -7.50
CA SER A 166 20.13 -2.63 -7.65
C SER A 166 20.84 -1.99 -6.46
N ILE A 167 21.65 -2.74 -5.73
CA ILE A 167 22.67 -2.18 -4.85
C ILE A 167 23.77 -1.77 -5.82
N ASP A 168 23.75 -0.52 -6.32
CA ASP A 168 24.91 0.04 -6.97
C ASP A 168 25.95 0.27 -5.85
N GLU A 169 27.01 -0.58 -5.85
CA GLU A 169 28.20 -0.39 -5.05
C GLU A 169 28.98 0.86 -5.49
#